data_04482beef6e52f75d16d0cc33cb19a77
#
_entry.id   04482beef6e52f75d16d0cc33cb19a77
#
_cell.length_a   1.000
_cell.length_b   1.000
_cell.length_c   1.000
_cell.angle_alpha   90.00
_cell.angle_beta   90.00
_cell.angle_gamma   90.00
#
_symmetry.space_group_name_H-M   'P 1'
#
loop_
_entity.id
_entity.type
_entity.pdbx_description
1 polymer ?
#
loop_
_entity_poly.entity_id
_entity_poly.type
_entity_poly.pdbx_seq_one_letter_code
_entity_poly.pdbx_strand_id
1 'polypeptide(L)'
;MRSLPRWMNLTGAYGVNGMRNRNNAGIIVLAILFMAISSCGYRLSGTGSLVPEGTKTIAVPAFINNTNEPYVDLEVTKAVVDEFIADGRLRIVDVEAADLALRGIVVNYDVTALSFTTDSFVQQYRVRIVVNASLEDLRAKKTLWKEAGIEAVFISDYKVSIGDITA
;
A
#
# COMPACT_ATOMS: atom_id res chain seq x y z
N MET A 1 83.48 -46.64 -25.18
CA MET A 1 83.99 -45.44 -25.84
C MET A 1 82.80 -44.66 -26.38
N ARG A 2 82.76 -43.42 -26.08
CA ARG A 2 81.87 -42.31 -26.41
C ARG A 2 80.82 -41.91 -25.35
N SER A 3 81.25 -40.89 -24.67
CA SER A 3 80.56 -40.05 -23.74
C SER A 3 79.34 -39.37 -24.36
N LEU A 4 78.22 -39.40 -23.65
CA LEU A 4 77.02 -38.59 -23.98
C LEU A 4 77.17 -37.17 -23.38
N PRO A 5 76.73 -36.14 -24.08
CA PRO A 5 76.91 -34.76 -23.64
C PRO A 5 75.89 -34.35 -22.59
N ARG A 6 76.39 -33.57 -21.67
CA ARG A 6 75.86 -32.99 -20.44
C ARG A 6 75.07 -31.74 -20.73
N TRP A 7 73.87 -31.86 -21.27
CA TRP A 7 73.02 -30.65 -21.31
C TRP A 7 71.49 -30.91 -21.35
N MET A 8 71.04 -31.88 -20.58
CA MET A 8 69.63 -32.14 -20.38
C MET A 8 69.21 -31.94 -18.90
N ASN A 9 69.38 -30.72 -18.40
CA ASN A 9 68.80 -30.28 -17.16
C ASN A 9 68.10 -28.94 -17.42
N LEU A 10 66.94 -29.02 -18.00
CA LEU A 10 66.02 -27.88 -18.04
C LEU A 10 64.76 -28.26 -17.23
N THR A 11 64.92 -28.28 -15.92
CA THR A 11 63.77 -28.10 -15.04
C THR A 11 63.36 -26.64 -15.07
N GLY A 12 62.58 -26.28 -16.10
CA GLY A 12 61.92 -25.01 -16.13
C GLY A 12 60.85 -24.99 -15.04
N ALA A 13 61.18 -24.37 -13.95
CA ALA A 13 60.20 -23.98 -12.93
C ALA A 13 59.25 -22.96 -13.58
N TYR A 14 58.08 -23.42 -14.01
CA TYR A 14 57.01 -22.51 -14.30
C TYR A 14 56.50 -21.93 -13.01
N GLY A 15 56.98 -20.73 -12.69
CA GLY A 15 56.40 -19.88 -11.67
C GLY A 15 54.99 -19.53 -12.09
N VAL A 16 54.02 -20.22 -11.49
CA VAL A 16 52.63 -19.79 -11.53
C VAL A 16 52.57 -18.50 -10.72
N ASN A 17 52.71 -17.38 -11.41
CA ASN A 17 52.41 -16.06 -10.86
C ASN A 17 50.90 -16.08 -10.55
N GLY A 18 50.60 -16.39 -9.29
CA GLY A 18 49.29 -16.07 -8.73
C GLY A 18 49.08 -14.57 -8.81
N MET A 19 48.61 -14.06 -9.95
CA MET A 19 47.96 -12.74 -10.02
C MET A 19 46.80 -12.79 -9.07
N ARG A 20 47.08 -12.33 -7.90
CA ARG A 20 46.08 -12.11 -6.83
C ARG A 20 45.11 -11.07 -7.36
N ASN A 21 44.04 -11.58 -7.96
CA ASN A 21 42.96 -10.82 -8.56
C ASN A 21 42.12 -10.13 -7.45
N ARG A 22 42.77 -9.18 -6.76
CA ARG A 22 42.12 -8.37 -5.70
C ARG A 22 41.04 -7.45 -6.27
N ASN A 23 41.08 -7.18 -7.56
CA ASN A 23 40.10 -6.29 -8.19
C ASN A 23 38.81 -7.04 -8.56
N ASN A 24 38.87 -8.37 -8.82
CA ASN A 24 37.69 -9.13 -9.17
C ASN A 24 36.83 -9.43 -7.93
N ALA A 25 37.42 -9.54 -6.75
CA ALA A 25 36.63 -9.70 -5.52
C ALA A 25 35.78 -8.47 -5.24
N GLY A 26 36.30 -7.25 -5.48
CA GLY A 26 35.54 -6.01 -5.35
C GLY A 26 34.41 -5.92 -6.36
N ILE A 27 34.66 -6.34 -7.61
CA ILE A 27 33.63 -6.34 -8.67
C ILE A 27 32.53 -7.37 -8.36
N ILE A 28 32.89 -8.56 -7.83
CA ILE A 28 31.92 -9.59 -7.45
C ILE A 28 31.07 -9.12 -6.27
N VAL A 29 31.66 -8.49 -5.26
CA VAL A 29 30.93 -7.94 -4.11
C VAL A 29 30.00 -6.81 -4.56
N LEU A 30 30.44 -5.94 -5.45
CA LEU A 30 29.60 -4.87 -6.01
C LEU A 30 28.46 -5.41 -6.86
N ALA A 31 28.70 -6.47 -7.65
CA ALA A 31 27.66 -7.15 -8.43
C ALA A 31 26.61 -7.84 -7.55
N ILE A 32 27.04 -8.48 -6.46
CA ILE A 32 26.12 -9.10 -5.48
C ILE A 32 25.30 -8.03 -4.74
N LEU A 33 25.91 -6.90 -4.39
CA LEU A 33 25.23 -5.78 -3.76
C LEU A 33 24.20 -5.15 -4.72
N PHE A 34 24.51 -5.04 -6.01
CA PHE A 34 23.58 -4.54 -7.03
C PHE A 34 22.41 -5.51 -7.28
N MET A 35 22.66 -6.82 -7.24
CA MET A 35 21.63 -7.85 -7.31
C MET A 35 20.71 -7.87 -6.09
N ALA A 36 21.22 -7.57 -4.91
CA ALA A 36 20.44 -7.47 -3.67
C ALA A 36 19.47 -6.30 -3.66
N ILE A 37 19.83 -5.18 -4.31
CA ILE A 37 18.97 -3.98 -4.43
C ILE A 37 17.82 -4.24 -5.41
N SER A 38 18.02 -5.07 -6.43
CA SER A 38 16.97 -5.44 -7.40
C SER A 38 15.93 -6.42 -6.82
N SER A 39 16.21 -7.03 -5.66
CA SER A 39 15.31 -7.97 -4.98
C SER A 39 14.28 -7.30 -4.07
N CYS A 40 14.25 -5.96 -4.00
CA CYS A 40 13.13 -5.24 -3.40
C CYS A 40 11.96 -5.31 -4.39
N GLY A 41 11.36 -6.49 -4.48
CA GLY A 41 10.16 -6.77 -5.24
C GLY A 41 8.98 -6.02 -4.64
N TYR A 42 8.95 -4.71 -4.80
CA TYR A 42 7.70 -3.96 -4.73
C TYR A 42 6.86 -4.43 -5.92
N ARG A 43 6.17 -5.54 -5.73
CA ARG A 43 5.06 -5.89 -6.60
C ARG A 43 4.07 -4.74 -6.45
N LEU A 44 4.07 -3.86 -7.43
CA LEU A 44 2.96 -2.96 -7.65
C LEU A 44 1.74 -3.88 -7.89
N SER A 45 1.07 -4.25 -6.80
CA SER A 45 -0.17 -5.03 -6.81
C SER A 45 -1.22 -4.09 -7.39
N GLY A 46 -1.38 -4.08 -8.72
CA GLY A 46 -2.31 -3.15 -9.33
C GLY A 46 -2.23 -2.99 -10.85
N THR A 47 -1.54 -3.86 -11.58
CA THR A 47 -1.54 -3.80 -13.05
C THR A 47 -2.53 -4.76 -13.72
N GLY A 48 -3.47 -5.31 -12.95
CA GLY A 48 -4.74 -5.76 -13.53
C GLY A 48 -5.71 -4.62 -13.30
N SER A 49 -5.96 -3.78 -14.30
CA SER A 49 -6.98 -2.75 -14.21
C SER A 49 -8.33 -3.43 -13.91
N LEU A 50 -8.77 -3.38 -12.64
CA LEU A 50 -10.13 -3.79 -12.27
C LEU A 50 -11.16 -2.94 -13.01
N VAL A 51 -10.72 -1.77 -13.47
CA VAL A 51 -11.50 -0.80 -14.20
C VAL A 51 -11.40 -1.09 -15.69
N PRO A 52 -12.52 -1.33 -16.40
CA PRO A 52 -12.54 -1.55 -17.83
C PRO A 52 -11.92 -0.39 -18.62
N GLU A 53 -11.30 -0.69 -19.76
CA GLU A 53 -10.76 0.35 -20.63
C GLU A 53 -11.85 1.31 -21.09
N GLY A 54 -11.49 2.61 -21.13
CA GLY A 54 -12.40 3.67 -21.55
C GLY A 54 -13.37 4.15 -20.46
N THR A 55 -13.28 3.64 -19.23
CA THR A 55 -14.01 4.15 -18.07
C THR A 55 -13.50 5.53 -17.67
N LYS A 56 -14.40 6.50 -17.50
CA LYS A 56 -14.06 7.88 -17.17
C LYS A 56 -14.86 8.45 -15.99
N THR A 57 -15.96 7.78 -15.64
CA THR A 57 -16.89 8.29 -14.64
C THR A 57 -17.23 7.26 -13.58
N ILE A 58 -17.46 7.73 -12.36
CA ILE A 58 -17.87 6.92 -11.23
C ILE A 58 -18.96 7.62 -10.44
N ALA A 59 -19.93 6.87 -9.97
CA ALA A 59 -20.87 7.31 -8.97
C ALA A 59 -20.52 6.72 -7.61
N VAL A 60 -20.64 7.51 -6.56
CA VAL A 60 -20.50 7.08 -5.17
C VAL A 60 -21.80 7.47 -4.44
N PRO A 61 -22.86 6.63 -4.52
CA PRO A 61 -24.08 6.84 -3.74
C PRO A 61 -23.77 6.86 -2.26
N ALA A 62 -24.62 7.52 -1.46
CA ALA A 62 -24.48 7.49 -0.02
C ALA A 62 -24.40 6.03 0.47
N PHE A 63 -23.45 5.75 1.34
CA PHE A 63 -23.26 4.44 1.94
C PHE A 63 -24.46 4.11 2.85
N ILE A 64 -24.76 2.85 3.01
CA ILE A 64 -25.81 2.40 3.92
C ILE A 64 -25.21 2.31 5.32
N ASN A 65 -25.89 2.88 6.32
CA ASN A 65 -25.47 2.80 7.71
C ASN A 65 -26.19 1.64 8.41
N ASN A 66 -25.45 0.59 8.74
CA ASN A 66 -25.93 -0.54 9.54
C ASN A 66 -25.37 -0.50 10.97
N THR A 67 -24.98 0.68 11.44
CA THR A 67 -24.51 0.90 12.82
C THR A 67 -25.52 1.74 13.61
N ASN A 68 -25.26 1.90 14.91
CA ASN A 68 -26.05 2.80 15.75
C ASN A 68 -25.49 4.25 15.78
N GLU A 69 -24.37 4.50 15.10
CA GLU A 69 -23.77 5.83 15.07
C GLU A 69 -24.42 6.68 13.98
N PRO A 70 -25.06 7.80 14.35
CA PRO A 70 -25.70 8.68 13.37
C PRO A 70 -24.66 9.31 12.42
N TYR A 71 -25.05 9.50 11.16
CA TYR A 71 -24.30 10.24 10.13
C TYR A 71 -22.94 9.64 9.73
N VAL A 72 -22.53 8.49 10.25
CA VAL A 72 -21.27 7.84 9.88
C VAL A 72 -21.21 7.48 8.39
N ASP A 73 -22.36 7.14 7.81
CA ASP A 73 -22.52 6.92 6.37
C ASP A 73 -22.19 8.14 5.54
N LEU A 74 -22.60 9.33 5.98
CA LEU A 74 -22.33 10.58 5.29
C LEU A 74 -20.84 10.94 5.37
N GLU A 75 -20.23 10.79 6.54
CA GLU A 75 -18.80 11.06 6.73
C GLU A 75 -17.93 10.12 5.90
N VAL A 76 -18.23 8.81 5.92
CA VAL A 76 -17.52 7.83 5.11
C VAL A 76 -17.72 8.09 3.61
N THR A 77 -18.96 8.37 3.18
CA THR A 77 -19.24 8.69 1.77
C THR A 77 -18.46 9.92 1.33
N LYS A 78 -18.48 10.97 2.15
CA LYS A 78 -17.74 12.22 1.86
C LYS A 78 -16.25 11.95 1.74
N ALA A 79 -15.65 11.21 2.67
CA ALA A 79 -14.22 10.90 2.63
C ALA A 79 -13.83 10.12 1.37
N VAL A 80 -14.66 9.17 0.94
CA VAL A 80 -14.44 8.41 -0.30
C VAL A 80 -14.56 9.31 -1.53
N VAL A 81 -15.56 10.19 -1.57
CA VAL A 81 -15.74 11.16 -2.67
C VAL A 81 -14.55 12.11 -2.76
N ASP A 82 -14.10 12.65 -1.62
CA ASP A 82 -12.95 13.56 -1.56
C ASP A 82 -11.68 12.88 -2.09
N GLU A 83 -11.47 11.59 -1.78
CA GLU A 83 -10.33 10.81 -2.29
C GLU A 83 -10.39 10.62 -3.81
N PHE A 84 -11.56 10.29 -4.38
CA PHE A 84 -11.71 10.20 -5.84
C PHE A 84 -11.47 11.54 -6.54
N ILE A 85 -11.91 12.65 -5.93
CA ILE A 85 -11.65 14.01 -6.45
C ILE A 85 -10.15 14.31 -6.41
N ALA A 86 -9.46 13.97 -5.32
CA ALA A 86 -8.03 14.17 -5.16
C ALA A 86 -7.19 13.31 -6.13
N ASP A 87 -7.60 12.05 -6.36
CA ASP A 87 -6.96 11.14 -7.31
C ASP A 87 -7.12 11.61 -8.78
N GLY A 88 -8.28 12.17 -9.14
CA GLY A 88 -8.54 12.81 -10.42
C GLY A 88 -8.61 11.90 -11.65
N ARG A 89 -8.44 10.57 -11.50
CA ARG A 89 -8.50 9.61 -12.62
C ARG A 89 -9.92 9.35 -13.11
N LEU A 90 -10.90 9.37 -12.22
CA LEU A 90 -12.32 9.21 -12.51
C LEU A 90 -13.09 10.43 -12.08
N ARG A 91 -13.99 10.89 -12.95
CA ARG A 91 -14.87 12.02 -12.63
C ARG A 91 -16.12 11.51 -11.92
N ILE A 92 -16.45 12.12 -10.77
CA ILE A 92 -17.67 11.83 -10.04
C ILE A 92 -18.87 12.44 -10.76
N VAL A 93 -19.91 11.63 -10.95
CA VAL A 93 -21.18 11.99 -11.57
C VAL A 93 -22.32 11.23 -10.88
N ASP A 94 -23.56 11.60 -11.23
CA ASP A 94 -24.73 10.87 -10.77
C ASP A 94 -24.79 9.45 -11.36
N VAL A 95 -25.50 8.54 -10.67
CA VAL A 95 -25.55 7.11 -11.01
C VAL A 95 -26.01 6.88 -12.46
N GLU A 96 -26.94 7.68 -12.94
CA GLU A 96 -27.51 7.59 -14.28
C GLU A 96 -26.50 7.90 -15.40
N ALA A 97 -25.49 8.70 -15.08
CA ALA A 97 -24.44 9.13 -16.03
C ALA A 97 -23.10 8.43 -15.82
N ALA A 98 -23.02 7.55 -14.83
CA ALA A 98 -21.78 6.90 -14.44
C ALA A 98 -21.49 5.62 -15.24
N ASP A 99 -20.20 5.38 -15.50
CA ASP A 99 -19.71 4.11 -16.02
C ASP A 99 -19.63 3.04 -14.92
N LEU A 100 -19.19 3.49 -13.72
CA LEU A 100 -19.03 2.66 -12.53
C LEU A 100 -19.86 3.17 -11.36
N ALA A 101 -20.22 2.27 -10.43
CA ALA A 101 -20.77 2.65 -9.14
C ALA A 101 -20.00 1.96 -8.01
N LEU A 102 -19.52 2.74 -7.05
CA LEU A 102 -18.99 2.25 -5.79
C LEU A 102 -20.09 2.30 -4.74
N ARG A 103 -20.51 1.12 -4.26
CA ARG A 103 -21.52 1.00 -3.20
C ARG A 103 -20.86 0.50 -1.93
N GLY A 104 -21.29 1.03 -0.78
CA GLY A 104 -20.76 0.66 0.52
C GLY A 104 -21.85 0.50 1.58
N ILE A 105 -21.53 -0.30 2.59
CA ILE A 105 -22.34 -0.49 3.79
C ILE A 105 -21.40 -0.38 4.99
N VAL A 106 -21.62 0.58 5.87
CA VAL A 106 -20.92 0.67 7.15
C VAL A 106 -21.53 -0.36 8.09
N VAL A 107 -20.74 -1.35 8.49
CA VAL A 107 -21.23 -2.51 9.27
C VAL A 107 -20.81 -2.46 10.74
N ASN A 108 -19.76 -1.69 11.06
CA ASN A 108 -19.35 -1.48 12.45
C ASN A 108 -18.73 -0.09 12.62
N TYR A 109 -19.01 0.50 13.76
CA TYR A 109 -18.37 1.71 14.28
C TYR A 109 -18.08 1.48 15.76
N ASP A 110 -16.83 1.62 16.17
CA ASP A 110 -16.39 1.39 17.54
C ASP A 110 -15.46 2.50 17.99
N VAL A 111 -15.67 3.02 19.19
CA VAL A 111 -14.84 4.05 19.82
C VAL A 111 -14.30 3.53 21.14
N THR A 112 -12.99 3.44 21.24
CA THR A 112 -12.31 2.95 22.45
C THR A 112 -11.40 4.04 22.99
N ALA A 113 -11.51 4.36 24.28
CA ALA A 113 -10.59 5.26 24.96
C ALA A 113 -9.22 4.60 25.07
N LEU A 114 -8.15 5.32 24.68
CA LEU A 114 -6.77 4.83 24.71
C LEU A 114 -5.98 5.36 25.87
N SER A 115 -6.23 6.61 26.28
CA SER A 115 -5.49 7.24 27.37
C SER A 115 -6.39 8.14 28.20
N PHE A 116 -6.02 8.30 29.46
CA PHE A 116 -6.73 9.14 30.44
C PHE A 116 -5.73 10.10 31.06
N THR A 117 -6.21 11.28 31.48
CA THR A 117 -5.47 12.17 32.35
C THR A 117 -5.45 11.63 33.78
N THR A 118 -4.61 12.26 34.65
CA THR A 118 -4.57 11.96 36.10
C THR A 118 -5.94 12.12 36.76
N ASP A 119 -6.80 12.99 36.21
CA ASP A 119 -8.16 13.26 36.68
C ASP A 119 -9.23 12.42 35.97
N SER A 120 -8.84 11.34 35.30
CA SER A 120 -9.71 10.40 34.59
C SER A 120 -10.44 10.95 33.36
N PHE A 121 -9.98 12.04 32.77
CA PHE A 121 -10.50 12.50 31.46
C PHE A 121 -9.83 11.78 30.33
N VAL A 122 -10.60 11.39 29.34
CA VAL A 122 -10.07 10.73 28.13
C VAL A 122 -9.29 11.75 27.29
N GLN A 123 -8.05 11.41 26.93
CA GLN A 123 -7.20 12.23 26.07
C GLN A 123 -7.17 11.77 24.64
N GLN A 124 -7.28 10.46 24.42
CA GLN A 124 -7.21 9.87 23.10
C GLN A 124 -8.28 8.81 22.91
N TYR A 125 -8.86 8.81 21.73
CA TYR A 125 -9.80 7.79 21.29
C TYR A 125 -9.24 7.06 20.08
N ARG A 126 -9.45 5.75 20.04
CA ARG A 126 -9.34 4.96 18.83
C ARG A 126 -10.72 4.81 18.24
N VAL A 127 -10.89 5.24 17.01
CA VAL A 127 -12.10 5.01 16.23
C VAL A 127 -11.81 3.93 15.20
N ARG A 128 -12.64 2.90 15.14
CA ARG A 128 -12.58 1.82 14.18
C ARG A 128 -13.88 1.77 13.41
N ILE A 129 -13.77 1.85 12.08
CA ILE A 129 -14.89 1.73 11.15
C ILE A 129 -14.67 0.51 10.28
N VAL A 130 -15.71 -0.29 10.08
CA VAL A 130 -15.68 -1.44 9.18
C VAL A 130 -16.73 -1.26 8.10
N VAL A 131 -16.33 -1.42 6.85
CA VAL A 131 -17.15 -1.22 5.67
C VAL A 131 -17.10 -2.44 4.77
N ASN A 132 -18.25 -2.83 4.23
CA ASN A 132 -18.34 -3.72 3.08
C ASN A 132 -18.54 -2.87 1.84
N ALA A 133 -17.75 -3.12 0.78
CA ALA A 133 -17.85 -2.35 -0.45
C ALA A 133 -17.90 -3.22 -1.69
N SER A 134 -18.49 -2.69 -2.76
CA SER A 134 -18.53 -3.30 -4.08
C SER A 134 -18.40 -2.26 -5.17
N LEU A 135 -17.64 -2.59 -6.22
CA LEU A 135 -17.49 -1.82 -7.44
C LEU A 135 -18.24 -2.53 -8.57
N GLU A 136 -19.16 -1.82 -9.20
CA GLU A 136 -20.03 -2.33 -10.25
C GLU A 136 -19.76 -1.59 -11.56
N ASP A 137 -19.66 -2.31 -12.67
CA ASP A 137 -19.73 -1.76 -14.03
C ASP A 137 -21.20 -1.63 -14.41
N LEU A 138 -21.68 -0.38 -14.52
CA LEU A 138 -23.08 -0.09 -14.83
C LEU A 138 -23.41 -0.35 -16.30
N ARG A 139 -22.42 -0.28 -17.21
CA ARG A 139 -22.60 -0.57 -18.62
C ARG A 139 -22.72 -2.05 -18.89
N ALA A 140 -21.80 -2.85 -18.29
CA ALA A 140 -21.81 -4.30 -18.41
C ALA A 140 -22.73 -4.98 -17.40
N LYS A 141 -23.29 -4.26 -16.43
CA LYS A 141 -24.12 -4.78 -15.33
C LYS A 141 -23.41 -5.90 -14.58
N LYS A 142 -22.15 -5.72 -14.28
CA LYS A 142 -21.28 -6.72 -13.66
C LYS A 142 -20.58 -6.15 -12.43
N THR A 143 -20.53 -6.93 -11.34
CA THR A 143 -19.67 -6.61 -10.21
C THR A 143 -18.22 -6.91 -10.58
N LEU A 144 -17.37 -5.89 -10.54
CA LEU A 144 -15.94 -5.98 -10.84
C LEU A 144 -15.15 -6.41 -9.61
N TRP A 145 -15.58 -5.94 -8.45
CA TRP A 145 -14.92 -6.18 -7.17
C TRP A 145 -15.92 -6.11 -6.02
N LYS A 146 -15.71 -6.93 -5.02
CA LYS A 146 -16.46 -6.92 -3.77
C LYS A 146 -15.57 -7.35 -2.63
N GLU A 147 -15.56 -6.58 -1.56
CA GLU A 147 -14.80 -6.85 -0.35
C GLU A 147 -15.68 -6.60 0.87
N ALA A 148 -15.54 -7.47 1.86
CA ALA A 148 -16.20 -7.35 3.15
C ALA A 148 -15.15 -7.15 4.24
N GLY A 149 -15.49 -6.36 5.26
CA GLY A 149 -14.62 -6.16 6.41
C GLY A 149 -13.42 -5.25 6.14
N ILE A 150 -13.55 -4.29 5.21
CA ILE A 150 -12.54 -3.24 5.03
C ILE A 150 -12.51 -2.42 6.30
N GLU A 151 -11.37 -2.42 6.98
CA GLU A 151 -11.20 -1.76 8.28
C GLU A 151 -10.35 -0.50 8.15
N ALA A 152 -10.85 0.60 8.71
CA ALA A 152 -10.11 1.83 8.92
C ALA A 152 -10.00 2.11 10.42
N VAL A 153 -8.80 2.41 10.88
CA VAL A 153 -8.52 2.75 12.27
C VAL A 153 -7.80 4.09 12.33
N PHE A 154 -8.30 5.00 13.14
CA PHE A 154 -7.64 6.28 13.39
C PHE A 154 -7.68 6.62 14.87
N ILE A 155 -6.71 7.42 15.28
CA ILE A 155 -6.58 7.93 16.65
C ILE A 155 -6.93 9.41 16.61
N SER A 156 -7.87 9.82 17.44
CA SER A 156 -8.25 11.23 17.60
C SER A 156 -7.88 11.71 18.98
N ASP A 157 -7.20 12.85 19.04
CA ASP A 157 -6.92 13.55 20.30
C ASP A 157 -8.12 14.41 20.70
N TYR A 158 -8.65 14.18 21.90
CA TYR A 158 -9.67 15.05 22.46
C TYR A 158 -8.99 16.24 23.15
N LYS A 159 -9.01 17.40 22.51
CA LYS A 159 -8.59 18.66 23.12
C LYS A 159 -9.80 19.32 23.77
N VAL A 160 -9.94 19.21 25.08
CA VAL A 160 -10.85 20.10 25.82
C VAL A 160 -10.25 21.50 25.77
N SER A 161 -10.83 22.38 24.98
CA SER A 161 -10.54 23.81 25.08
C SER A 161 -11.24 24.33 26.33
N ILE A 162 -10.47 24.64 27.37
CA ILE A 162 -10.97 25.19 28.69
C ILE A 162 -11.71 26.54 28.49
N GLY A 163 -11.74 27.07 27.25
CA GLY A 163 -12.38 28.33 26.94
C GLY A 163 -13.91 28.30 26.82
N ASP A 164 -14.54 27.14 26.77
CA ASP A 164 -15.99 27.01 26.51
C ASP A 164 -16.84 26.77 27.78
N ILE A 165 -16.26 26.85 28.99
CA ILE A 165 -17.01 26.59 30.21
C ILE A 165 -17.35 27.88 30.99
N THR A 166 -17.11 29.05 30.38
CA THR A 166 -17.52 30.35 30.98
C THR A 166 -18.51 31.05 30.07
N ALA A 167 -19.76 30.61 30.12
CA ALA A 167 -20.93 31.37 29.71
C ALA A 167 -22.11 31.03 30.63
#